data_04ffe11e59d5aa5b13b9c359133fecae
#
_entry.id   04ffe11e59d5aa5b13b9c359133fecae
#
_cell.length_a   1.000
_cell.length_b   1.000
_cell.length_c   1.000
_cell.angle_alpha   90.00
_cell.angle_beta   90.00
_cell.angle_gamma   90.00
#
_symmetry.space_group_name_H-M   'P 1'
#
loop_
_entity.id
_entity.type
_entity.pdbx_description
1 polymer ?
#
loop_
_entity_poly.entity_id
_entity_poly.type
_entity_poly.pdbx_seq_one_letter_code
_entity_poly.pdbx_strand_id
1 'polypeptide(L)'
;MYMLQALAVIAVLATVIAVVVAIRKQGKVTQTLTDEERALNAKVFERSSLRMEANVAEALAEKARDPRLASMTQEDLVYEVLKECYDPEIPLNVVDLGLIYNVKVNTDSVDLKITMTSPQCPSHVSISEDIKTRLTDAGFPTPRIELVWEPAWSPQRISEAGRRSLGI
;
A
#
# COMPACT_ATOMS: atom_id res chain seq x y z
N MET A 1 33.31 -50.50 15.92
CA MET A 1 32.11 -49.90 15.32
C MET A 1 32.06 -48.38 15.46
N TYR A 2 32.42 -47.80 16.61
CA TYR A 2 32.38 -46.34 16.85
C TYR A 2 33.39 -45.51 16.04
N MET A 3 34.56 -46.04 15.70
CA MET A 3 35.56 -45.30 14.90
C MET A 3 35.11 -45.02 13.44
N LEU A 4 34.39 -45.92 12.82
CA LEU A 4 33.87 -45.73 11.44
C LEU A 4 32.76 -44.70 11.41
N GLN A 5 31.91 -44.63 12.44
CA GLN A 5 30.89 -43.61 12.57
C GLN A 5 31.45 -42.19 12.82
N ALA A 6 32.52 -42.10 13.62
CA ALA A 6 33.22 -40.85 13.86
C ALA A 6 33.86 -40.28 12.59
N LEU A 7 34.48 -41.13 11.77
CA LEU A 7 35.07 -40.72 10.49
C LEU A 7 34.00 -40.25 9.47
N ALA A 8 32.84 -40.90 9.44
CA ALA A 8 31.73 -40.49 8.59
C ALA A 8 31.18 -39.11 9.01
N VAL A 9 31.04 -38.84 10.30
CA VAL A 9 30.57 -37.56 10.81
C VAL A 9 31.55 -36.43 10.49
N ILE A 10 32.87 -36.70 10.64
CA ILE A 10 33.93 -35.73 10.31
C ILE A 10 33.91 -35.40 8.81
N ALA A 11 33.75 -36.42 7.94
CA ALA A 11 33.65 -36.22 6.47
C ALA A 11 32.44 -35.37 6.08
N VAL A 12 31.29 -35.62 6.70
CA VAL A 12 30.06 -34.81 6.46
C VAL A 12 30.25 -33.38 6.95
N LEU A 13 30.86 -33.18 8.13
CA LEU A 13 31.15 -31.83 8.63
C LEU A 13 32.14 -31.08 7.74
N ALA A 14 33.18 -31.75 7.23
CA ALA A 14 34.14 -31.14 6.31
C ALA A 14 33.48 -30.71 4.97
N THR A 15 32.56 -31.54 4.42
CA THR A 15 31.83 -31.19 3.22
C THR A 15 30.86 -30.02 3.45
N VAL A 16 30.15 -29.98 4.55
CA VAL A 16 29.26 -28.87 4.91
C VAL A 16 30.05 -27.58 5.07
N ILE A 17 31.21 -27.63 5.76
CA ILE A 17 32.07 -26.45 5.90
C ILE A 17 32.62 -25.99 4.55
N ALA A 18 33.03 -26.90 3.67
CA ALA A 18 33.50 -26.57 2.32
C ALA A 18 32.37 -25.88 1.48
N VAL A 19 31.15 -26.40 1.56
CA VAL A 19 29.98 -25.80 0.88
C VAL A 19 29.67 -24.42 1.45
N VAL A 20 29.66 -24.25 2.77
CA VAL A 20 29.42 -22.94 3.41
C VAL A 20 30.50 -21.93 3.05
N VAL A 21 31.78 -22.36 3.00
CA VAL A 21 32.88 -21.49 2.56
C VAL A 21 32.76 -21.13 1.07
N ALA A 22 32.36 -22.08 0.24
CA ALA A 22 32.11 -21.83 -1.20
C ALA A 22 30.95 -20.83 -1.40
N ILE A 23 29.84 -20.99 -0.66
CA ILE A 23 28.69 -20.07 -0.71
C ILE A 23 29.11 -18.68 -0.19
N ARG A 24 29.89 -18.59 0.89
CA ARG A 24 30.45 -17.32 1.36
C ARG A 24 31.41 -16.66 0.37
N LYS A 25 32.15 -17.45 -0.40
CA LYS A 25 33.04 -16.96 -1.44
C LYS A 25 32.28 -16.50 -2.68
N GLN A 26 31.15 -17.15 -3.02
CA GLN A 26 30.25 -16.70 -4.09
C GLN A 26 29.37 -15.50 -3.64
N GLY A 27 29.01 -15.42 -2.37
CA GLY A 27 28.30 -14.25 -1.81
C GLY A 27 29.14 -12.96 -1.70
N LYS A 28 30.45 -13.03 -2.00
CA LYS A 28 31.33 -11.86 -2.17
C LYS A 28 31.42 -11.33 -3.59
N VAL A 29 30.61 -11.83 -4.50
CA VAL A 29 30.27 -11.08 -5.72
C VAL A 29 29.11 -10.13 -5.41
N THR A 30 29.28 -9.28 -4.43
CA THR A 30 28.78 -7.91 -4.53
C THR A 30 29.56 -7.34 -5.71
N GLN A 31 28.90 -7.22 -6.87
CA GLN A 31 29.38 -6.34 -7.92
C GLN A 31 29.61 -4.98 -7.24
N THR A 32 30.85 -4.70 -6.89
CA THR A 32 31.26 -3.34 -6.56
C THR A 32 31.09 -2.58 -7.86
N LEU A 33 29.95 -1.85 -7.96
CA LEU A 33 29.71 -0.95 -9.07
C LEU A 33 30.99 -0.14 -9.27
N THR A 34 31.47 -0.06 -10.50
CA THR A 34 32.59 0.80 -10.84
C THR A 34 32.22 2.25 -10.49
N ASP A 35 33.19 3.10 -10.27
CA ASP A 35 32.91 4.49 -9.94
C ASP A 35 32.12 5.19 -11.08
N GLU A 36 32.29 4.75 -12.32
CA GLU A 36 31.48 5.20 -13.47
C GLU A 36 30.02 4.74 -13.38
N GLU A 37 29.76 3.49 -13.00
CA GLU A 37 28.40 2.97 -12.80
C GLU A 37 27.69 3.64 -11.61
N ARG A 38 28.42 3.96 -10.55
CA ARG A 38 27.88 4.74 -9.42
C ARG A 38 27.52 6.17 -9.85
N ALA A 39 28.40 6.82 -10.61
CA ALA A 39 28.14 8.16 -11.12
C ALA A 39 26.97 8.19 -12.10
N LEU A 40 26.84 7.17 -12.95
CA LEU A 40 25.71 7.04 -13.87
C LEU A 40 24.39 6.80 -13.10
N ASN A 41 24.39 5.89 -12.15
CA ASN A 41 23.21 5.61 -11.33
C ASN A 41 22.79 6.82 -10.49
N ALA A 42 23.75 7.59 -9.96
CA ALA A 42 23.47 8.83 -9.25
C ALA A 42 22.79 9.87 -10.17
N LYS A 43 23.30 10.04 -11.41
CA LYS A 43 22.69 10.94 -12.41
C LYS A 43 21.30 10.49 -12.83
N VAL A 44 21.08 9.18 -13.00
CA VAL A 44 19.76 8.62 -13.33
C VAL A 44 18.79 8.85 -12.18
N PHE A 45 19.23 8.62 -10.95
CA PHE A 45 18.42 8.86 -9.75
C PHE A 45 18.06 10.35 -9.60
N GLU A 46 19.03 11.24 -9.72
CA GLU A 46 18.82 12.70 -9.67
C GLU A 46 17.83 13.16 -10.77
N ARG A 47 17.98 12.66 -11.99
CA ARG A 47 17.09 12.97 -13.11
C ARG A 47 15.67 12.44 -12.89
N SER A 48 15.55 11.25 -12.28
CA SER A 48 14.23 10.68 -11.94
C SER A 48 13.54 11.44 -10.81
N SER A 49 14.30 11.88 -9.78
CA SER A 49 13.77 12.70 -8.68
C SER A 49 13.29 14.06 -9.17
N LEU A 50 14.09 14.76 -9.98
CA LEU A 50 13.71 16.05 -10.57
C LEU A 50 12.48 15.94 -11.46
N ARG A 51 12.35 14.83 -12.23
CA ARG A 51 11.17 14.59 -13.05
C ARG A 51 9.94 14.29 -12.20
N MET A 52 10.11 13.56 -11.10
CA MET A 52 9.04 13.26 -10.16
C MET A 52 8.56 14.54 -9.46
N GLU A 53 9.49 15.39 -9.00
CA GLU A 53 9.17 16.71 -8.42
C GLU A 53 8.43 17.61 -9.41
N ALA A 54 8.87 17.65 -10.68
CA ALA A 54 8.21 18.41 -11.72
C ALA A 54 6.79 17.89 -12.01
N ASN A 55 6.60 16.57 -12.09
CA ASN A 55 5.28 15.96 -12.30
C ASN A 55 4.34 16.22 -11.10
N VAL A 56 4.86 16.15 -9.88
CA VAL A 56 4.10 16.49 -8.67
C VAL A 56 3.73 17.98 -8.65
N ALA A 57 4.67 18.86 -9.01
CA ALA A 57 4.38 20.29 -9.08
C ALA A 57 3.34 20.62 -10.16
N GLU A 58 3.40 19.95 -11.32
CA GLU A 58 2.42 20.10 -12.40
C GLU A 58 1.04 19.60 -11.98
N ALA A 59 0.97 18.42 -11.35
CA ALA A 59 -0.29 17.85 -10.82
C ALA A 59 -0.89 18.75 -9.73
N LEU A 60 -0.08 19.33 -8.85
CA LEU A 60 -0.52 20.29 -7.84
C LEU A 60 -1.00 21.60 -8.48
N ALA A 61 -0.33 22.07 -9.54
CA ALA A 61 -0.74 23.27 -10.26
C ALA A 61 -2.03 23.05 -11.05
N GLU A 62 -2.23 21.87 -11.62
CA GLU A 62 -3.49 21.48 -12.28
C GLU A 62 -4.63 21.37 -11.26
N LYS A 63 -4.36 20.71 -10.11
CA LYS A 63 -5.29 20.63 -8.99
C LYS A 63 -5.69 22.02 -8.47
N ALA A 64 -4.74 22.96 -8.39
CA ALA A 64 -5.02 24.34 -7.97
C ALA A 64 -5.85 25.14 -8.99
N ARG A 65 -5.93 24.69 -10.25
CA ARG A 65 -6.74 25.32 -11.31
C ARG A 65 -8.20 24.87 -11.32
N ASP A 66 -8.52 23.73 -10.71
CA ASP A 66 -9.91 23.28 -10.55
C ASP A 66 -10.54 23.99 -9.33
N PRO A 67 -11.49 24.92 -9.56
CA PRO A 67 -12.12 25.67 -8.46
C PRO A 67 -12.83 24.78 -7.45
N ARG A 68 -13.24 23.56 -7.86
CA ARG A 68 -13.89 22.58 -6.97
C ARG A 68 -12.91 22.02 -5.97
N LEU A 69 -11.68 21.69 -6.42
CA LEU A 69 -10.62 21.15 -5.56
C LEU A 69 -10.06 22.21 -4.60
N ALA A 70 -10.05 23.47 -5.04
CA ALA A 70 -9.59 24.59 -4.20
C ALA A 70 -10.51 24.87 -3.00
N SER A 71 -11.78 24.50 -3.08
CA SER A 71 -12.78 24.68 -2.01
C SER A 71 -12.99 23.44 -1.13
N MET A 72 -12.36 22.29 -1.47
CA MET A 72 -12.51 21.04 -0.74
C MET A 72 -11.65 21.01 0.52
N THR A 73 -12.22 20.49 1.59
CA THR A 73 -11.47 20.21 2.82
C THR A 73 -10.55 19.01 2.62
N GLN A 74 -9.62 18.78 3.56
CA GLN A 74 -8.74 17.60 3.52
C GLN A 74 -9.56 16.30 3.60
N GLU A 75 -10.63 16.29 4.38
CA GLU A 75 -11.55 15.17 4.49
C GLU A 75 -12.27 14.91 3.17
N ASP A 76 -12.73 15.97 2.46
CA ASP A 76 -13.36 15.84 1.14
C ASP A 76 -12.41 15.18 0.13
N LEU A 77 -11.13 15.55 0.16
CA LEU A 77 -10.11 14.96 -0.70
C LEU A 77 -9.89 13.47 -0.37
N VAL A 78 -9.93 13.08 0.90
CA VAL A 78 -9.90 11.67 1.29
C VAL A 78 -11.10 10.93 0.72
N TYR A 79 -12.31 11.50 0.80
CA TYR A 79 -13.50 10.88 0.22
C TYR A 79 -13.38 10.71 -1.30
N GLU A 80 -12.77 11.65 -2.03
CA GLU A 80 -12.53 11.48 -3.48
C GLU A 80 -11.60 10.31 -3.77
N VAL A 81 -10.52 10.14 -3.00
CA VAL A 81 -9.64 8.97 -3.13
C VAL A 81 -10.37 7.67 -2.82
N LEU A 82 -11.20 7.67 -1.77
CA LEU A 82 -11.97 6.49 -1.36
C LEU A 82 -13.02 6.05 -2.39
N LYS A 83 -13.50 6.94 -3.26
CA LYS A 83 -14.38 6.59 -4.37
C LYS A 83 -13.71 5.72 -5.44
N GLU A 84 -12.39 5.63 -5.42
CA GLU A 84 -11.64 4.73 -6.31
C GLU A 84 -11.43 3.32 -5.71
N CYS A 85 -11.77 3.12 -4.43
CA CYS A 85 -11.72 1.83 -3.76
C CYS A 85 -13.04 1.08 -3.95
N TYR A 86 -13.00 -0.06 -4.59
CA TYR A 86 -14.21 -0.85 -4.91
C TYR A 86 -14.28 -2.11 -4.05
N ASP A 87 -15.51 -2.49 -3.72
CA ASP A 87 -15.78 -3.81 -3.14
C ASP A 87 -15.66 -4.86 -4.26
N PRO A 88 -14.91 -5.96 -4.07
CA PRO A 88 -14.75 -6.99 -5.11
C PRO A 88 -16.01 -7.84 -5.32
N GLU A 89 -16.95 -7.84 -4.39
CA GLU A 89 -18.19 -8.63 -4.46
C GLU A 89 -19.38 -7.79 -4.95
N ILE A 90 -19.37 -6.50 -4.63
CA ILE A 90 -20.45 -5.56 -4.98
C ILE A 90 -19.85 -4.47 -5.89
N PRO A 91 -20.37 -4.26 -7.12
CA PRO A 91 -19.77 -3.33 -8.08
C PRO A 91 -20.03 -1.86 -7.71
N LEU A 92 -19.68 -1.50 -6.47
CA LEU A 92 -19.74 -0.15 -5.93
C LEU A 92 -18.44 0.17 -5.18
N ASN A 93 -18.11 1.45 -5.13
CA ASN A 93 -17.02 1.92 -4.28
C ASN A 93 -17.44 1.96 -2.80
N VAL A 94 -16.47 1.97 -1.90
CA VAL A 94 -16.68 1.91 -0.46
C VAL A 94 -17.46 3.11 0.12
N VAL A 95 -17.41 4.26 -0.57
CA VAL A 95 -18.16 5.46 -0.18
C VAL A 95 -19.63 5.29 -0.53
N ASP A 96 -19.94 4.88 -1.76
CA ASP A 96 -21.31 4.67 -2.22
C ASP A 96 -21.98 3.48 -1.54
N LEU A 97 -21.20 2.48 -1.11
CA LEU A 97 -21.69 1.40 -0.25
C LEU A 97 -22.00 1.87 1.18
N GLY A 98 -21.55 3.07 1.57
CA GLY A 98 -21.71 3.59 2.93
C GLY A 98 -20.89 2.84 3.97
N LEU A 99 -19.71 2.33 3.59
CA LEU A 99 -18.80 1.62 4.49
C LEU A 99 -17.95 2.58 5.32
N ILE A 100 -17.83 3.83 4.92
CA ILE A 100 -17.04 4.85 5.62
C ILE A 100 -17.91 5.51 6.68
N TYR A 101 -17.54 5.33 7.96
CA TYR A 101 -18.28 5.90 9.08
C TYR A 101 -17.71 7.21 9.58
N ASN A 102 -16.38 7.34 9.52
CA ASN A 102 -15.70 8.57 9.92
C ASN A 102 -14.39 8.70 9.16
N VAL A 103 -14.04 9.94 8.82
CA VAL A 103 -12.74 10.35 8.31
C VAL A 103 -12.26 11.50 9.18
N LYS A 104 -11.03 11.42 9.66
CA LYS A 104 -10.37 12.50 10.38
C LYS A 104 -8.93 12.64 9.88
N VAL A 105 -8.63 13.80 9.31
CA VAL A 105 -7.28 14.13 8.87
C VAL A 105 -6.56 14.88 9.99
N ASN A 106 -5.40 14.37 10.40
CA ASN A 106 -4.51 14.99 11.36
C ASN A 106 -3.20 15.36 10.64
N THR A 107 -2.30 16.06 11.34
CA THR A 107 -1.00 16.44 10.78
C THR A 107 -0.17 15.24 10.31
N ASP A 108 -0.20 14.14 11.08
CA ASP A 108 0.69 12.98 10.87
C ASP A 108 -0.07 11.69 10.51
N SER A 109 -1.40 11.73 10.40
CA SER A 109 -2.21 10.55 10.11
C SER A 109 -3.57 10.90 9.52
N VAL A 110 -4.13 9.93 8.79
CA VAL A 110 -5.54 9.91 8.41
C VAL A 110 -6.19 8.75 9.14
N ASP A 111 -7.11 9.06 10.04
CA ASP A 111 -7.83 8.06 10.82
C ASP A 111 -9.20 7.83 10.19
N LEU A 112 -9.46 6.56 9.82
CA LEU A 112 -10.73 6.14 9.22
C LEU A 112 -11.42 5.13 10.12
N LYS A 113 -12.73 5.31 10.31
CA LYS A 113 -13.61 4.26 10.81
C LYS A 113 -14.40 3.70 9.65
N ILE A 114 -14.23 2.41 9.40
CA ILE A 114 -14.90 1.70 8.32
C ILE A 114 -15.68 0.52 8.88
N THR A 115 -16.68 0.09 8.12
CA THR A 115 -17.41 -1.14 8.39
C THR A 115 -17.42 -2.03 7.16
N MET A 116 -18.03 -3.19 7.25
CA MET A 116 -18.26 -4.11 6.14
C MET A 116 -19.74 -4.42 6.01
N THR A 117 -20.16 -4.89 4.86
CA THR A 117 -21.55 -5.33 4.60
C THR A 117 -21.95 -6.52 5.48
N SER A 118 -20.98 -7.31 5.92
CA SER A 118 -21.15 -8.47 6.81
C SER A 118 -19.90 -8.67 7.66
N PRO A 119 -20.04 -9.14 8.93
CA PRO A 119 -18.91 -9.54 9.76
C PRO A 119 -18.07 -10.69 9.17
N GLN A 120 -18.66 -11.51 8.29
CA GLN A 120 -17.98 -12.61 7.62
C GLN A 120 -17.44 -12.24 6.23
N CYS A 121 -17.42 -10.94 5.84
CA CYS A 121 -16.90 -10.52 4.56
C CYS A 121 -15.41 -10.96 4.40
N PRO A 122 -15.08 -11.84 3.44
CA PRO A 122 -13.73 -12.32 3.26
C PRO A 122 -12.81 -11.22 2.72
N SER A 123 -13.38 -10.20 2.10
CA SER A 123 -12.68 -9.13 1.41
C SER A 123 -12.26 -7.97 2.33
N HIS A 124 -12.55 -8.04 3.65
CA HIS A 124 -12.25 -6.94 4.58
C HIS A 124 -10.76 -6.56 4.62
N VAL A 125 -9.86 -7.55 4.50
CA VAL A 125 -8.41 -7.30 4.47
C VAL A 125 -8.02 -6.60 3.17
N SER A 126 -8.46 -7.10 2.02
CA SER A 126 -8.12 -6.54 0.70
C SER A 126 -8.65 -5.11 0.52
N ILE A 127 -9.88 -4.83 0.97
CA ILE A 127 -10.46 -3.49 0.96
C ILE A 127 -9.64 -2.54 1.83
N SER A 128 -9.27 -2.98 3.05
CA SER A 128 -8.47 -2.15 3.97
C SER A 128 -7.08 -1.85 3.43
N GLU A 129 -6.44 -2.81 2.77
CA GLU A 129 -5.12 -2.61 2.16
C GLU A 129 -5.19 -1.72 0.90
N ASP A 130 -6.23 -1.86 0.06
CA ASP A 130 -6.45 -0.98 -1.10
C ASP A 130 -6.66 0.48 -0.64
N ILE A 131 -7.47 0.70 0.39
CA ILE A 131 -7.68 2.03 1.00
C ILE A 131 -6.35 2.63 1.48
N LYS A 132 -5.54 1.87 2.23
CA LYS A 132 -4.24 2.34 2.71
C LYS A 132 -3.30 2.72 1.56
N THR A 133 -3.21 1.85 0.57
CA THR A 133 -2.34 2.04 -0.60
C THR A 133 -2.72 3.32 -1.34
N ARG A 134 -4.00 3.49 -1.69
CA ARG A 134 -4.47 4.66 -2.45
C ARG A 134 -4.30 5.96 -1.69
N LEU A 135 -4.57 5.97 -0.38
CA LEU A 135 -4.35 7.17 0.44
C LEU A 135 -2.87 7.52 0.53
N THR A 136 -1.99 6.52 0.66
CA THR A 136 -0.54 6.73 0.67
C THR A 136 -0.05 7.26 -0.68
N ASP A 137 -0.51 6.67 -1.79
CA ASP A 137 -0.18 7.10 -3.16
C ASP A 137 -0.69 8.51 -3.47
N ALA A 138 -1.83 8.90 -2.88
CA ALA A 138 -2.36 10.25 -2.95
C ALA A 138 -1.63 11.26 -2.06
N GLY A 139 -0.62 10.83 -1.29
CA GLY A 139 0.21 11.67 -0.44
C GLY A 139 -0.36 11.96 0.95
N PHE A 140 -1.37 11.21 1.38
CA PHE A 140 -1.88 11.33 2.75
C PHE A 140 -0.98 10.61 3.75
N PRO A 141 -0.70 11.23 4.93
CA PRO A 141 0.18 10.63 5.92
C PRO A 141 -0.48 9.44 6.61
N THR A 142 0.28 8.43 6.90
CA THR A 142 0.01 7.25 7.74
C THR A 142 -1.48 6.91 7.91
N PRO A 143 -2.14 6.27 6.90
CA PRO A 143 -3.53 5.88 7.01
C PRO A 143 -3.73 4.83 8.12
N ARG A 144 -4.63 5.11 9.06
CA ARG A 144 -5.01 4.21 10.15
C ARG A 144 -6.46 3.82 9.95
N ILE A 145 -6.72 2.53 9.89
CA ILE A 145 -8.07 2.00 9.66
C ILE A 145 -8.52 1.25 10.91
N GLU A 146 -9.63 1.69 11.46
CA GLU A 146 -10.37 1.03 12.52
C GLU A 146 -11.62 0.38 11.92
N LEU A 147 -11.72 -0.95 12.03
CA LEU A 147 -12.92 -1.68 11.64
C LEU A 147 -13.93 -1.65 12.77
N VAL A 148 -15.11 -1.10 12.51
CA VAL A 148 -16.18 -0.94 13.49
C VAL A 148 -17.43 -1.68 13.02
N TRP A 149 -18.19 -2.24 13.98
CA TRP A 149 -19.40 -3.03 13.72
C TRP A 149 -20.67 -2.36 14.24
N GLU A 150 -20.51 -1.28 14.98
CA GLU A 150 -21.63 -0.50 15.53
C GLU A 150 -21.57 0.97 15.03
N PRO A 151 -22.68 1.48 14.52
CA PRO A 151 -23.92 0.77 14.20
C PRO A 151 -23.71 -0.27 13.08
N ALA A 152 -24.49 -1.36 13.08
CA ALA A 152 -24.39 -2.37 12.03
C ALA A 152 -24.67 -1.76 10.65
N TRP A 153 -23.95 -2.22 9.63
CA TRP A 153 -24.22 -1.80 8.26
C TRP A 153 -25.61 -2.30 7.80
N SER A 154 -26.26 -1.51 6.97
CA SER A 154 -27.51 -1.89 6.35
C SER A 154 -27.61 -1.31 4.93
N PRO A 155 -28.41 -1.89 4.01
CA PRO A 155 -28.57 -1.42 2.64
C PRO A 155 -29.08 0.04 2.52
N GLN A 156 -29.70 0.58 3.57
CA GLN A 156 -30.13 1.97 3.62
C GLN A 156 -28.95 2.95 3.62
N ARG A 157 -27.75 2.50 3.94
CA ARG A 157 -26.52 3.29 3.93
C ARG A 157 -25.95 3.48 2.51
N ILE A 158 -26.40 2.68 1.54
CA ILE A 158 -26.00 2.85 0.13
C ILE A 158 -26.47 4.24 -0.34
N SER A 159 -25.55 4.98 -0.93
CA SER A 159 -25.84 6.31 -1.47
C SER A 159 -26.94 6.25 -2.56
N GLU A 160 -27.56 7.37 -2.82
CA GLU A 160 -28.54 7.43 -3.91
C GLU A 160 -27.89 7.14 -5.28
N ALA A 161 -26.63 7.58 -5.47
CA ALA A 161 -25.85 7.26 -6.66
C ALA A 161 -25.58 5.76 -6.77
N GLY A 162 -25.19 5.14 -5.65
CA GLY A 162 -24.97 3.69 -5.56
C GLY A 162 -26.22 2.88 -5.85
N ARG A 163 -27.37 3.26 -5.28
CA ARG A 163 -28.65 2.62 -5.59
C ARG A 163 -29.02 2.70 -7.06
N ARG A 164 -28.88 3.87 -7.67
CA ARG A 164 -29.10 4.03 -9.12
C ARG A 164 -28.17 3.15 -9.94
N SER A 165 -26.92 3.04 -9.55
CA SER A 165 -25.95 2.18 -10.25
C SER A 165 -26.31 0.69 -10.16
N LEU A 166 -26.88 0.26 -9.03
CA LEU A 166 -27.35 -1.11 -8.83
C LEU A 166 -28.74 -1.39 -9.39
N GLY A 167 -29.47 -0.36 -9.83
CA GLY A 167 -30.83 -0.51 -10.34
C GLY A 167 -31.90 -0.77 -9.27
N ILE A 168 -31.69 -0.32 -8.04
CA ILE A 168 -32.56 -0.51 -6.88
C ILE A 168 -33.02 0.82 -6.28
#